data_02cc206e45a8bc10495b4f6842824dc3
#
_entry.id   02cc206e45a8bc10495b4f6842824dc3
#
_cell.length_a   1.000
_cell.length_b   1.000
_cell.length_c   1.000
_cell.angle_alpha   90.00
_cell.angle_beta   90.00
_cell.angle_gamma   90.00
#
_symmetry.space_group_name_H-M   'P 1'
#
loop_
_entity.id
_entity.type
_entity.pdbx_description
1 polymer ?
#
loop_
_entity_poly.entity_id
_entity_poly.type
_entity_poly.pdbx_seq_one_letter_code
_entity_poly.pdbx_strand_id
1 'polypeptide(L)' 'MRIQVKIIGPLMYAAGFSDKEVEVPPGTTVEGLVLSIGVPADRPRIVTRNGAAAAPGESLAEGDKVAVSPIYSGG' A
#
# COMPACT_ATOMS: atom_id res chain seq x y z
N MET A 1 -7.31 13.08 1.74
CA MET A 1 -6.20 12.96 0.75
C MET A 1 -6.53 11.87 -0.25
N ARG A 2 -6.17 12.09 -1.49
CA ARG A 2 -6.29 11.07 -2.54
C ARG A 2 -4.95 10.42 -2.75
N ILE A 3 -4.94 9.09 -2.73
CA ILE A 3 -3.73 8.29 -2.89
C ILE A 3 -3.96 7.30 -4.02
N GLN A 4 -3.01 7.22 -4.95
CA GLN A 4 -3.03 6.21 -6.01
C GLN A 4 -2.42 4.93 -5.44
N VAL A 5 -3.19 3.84 -5.45
CA VAL A 5 -2.75 2.58 -4.87
C VAL A 5 -2.67 1.53 -5.96
N LYS A 6 -1.52 0.86 -6.03
CA LYS A 6 -1.30 -0.27 -6.94
C LYS A 6 -0.95 -1.49 -6.13
N ILE A 7 -1.66 -2.59 -6.38
CA ILE A 7 -1.43 -3.87 -5.70
C ILE A 7 -0.90 -4.85 -6.72
N ILE A 8 0.20 -5.50 -6.39
CA ILE A 8 0.88 -6.41 -7.31
C ILE A 8 0.70 -7.85 -6.83
N GLY A 9 0.47 -8.75 -7.77
CA GLY A 9 0.41 -10.19 -7.53
C GLY A 9 -0.76 -10.63 -6.66
N PRO A 10 -0.59 -11.71 -5.89
CA PRO A 10 -1.69 -12.31 -5.14
C PRO A 10 -2.32 -11.39 -4.09
N LEU A 11 -1.62 -10.34 -3.66
CA LEU A 11 -2.19 -9.42 -2.67
C LEU A 11 -3.42 -8.70 -3.19
N MET A 12 -3.61 -8.59 -4.50
CA MET A 12 -4.80 -7.96 -5.05
C MET A 12 -6.07 -8.71 -4.71
N TYR A 13 -5.98 -10.01 -4.44
CA TYR A 13 -7.16 -10.78 -4.02
C TYR A 13 -7.62 -10.39 -2.62
N ALA A 14 -6.70 -10.05 -1.73
CA ALA A 14 -7.06 -9.58 -0.40
C ALA A 14 -7.65 -8.16 -0.45
N ALA A 15 -7.11 -7.31 -1.30
CA ALA A 15 -7.57 -5.93 -1.41
C ALA A 15 -8.83 -5.80 -2.28
N GLY A 16 -9.03 -6.70 -3.22
CA GLY A 16 -10.17 -6.64 -4.14
C GLY A 16 -9.97 -5.75 -5.34
N PHE A 17 -8.76 -5.25 -5.58
CA PHE A 17 -8.43 -4.44 -6.75
C PHE A 17 -6.94 -4.48 -7.02
N SER A 18 -6.53 -4.05 -8.21
CA SER A 18 -5.11 -3.97 -8.59
C SER A 18 -4.62 -2.53 -8.75
N ASP A 19 -5.50 -1.59 -9.08
CA ASP A 19 -5.14 -0.19 -9.26
C ASP A 19 -6.36 0.66 -8.95
N LYS A 20 -6.22 1.59 -8.02
CA LYS A 20 -7.36 2.39 -7.58
C LYS A 20 -6.90 3.66 -6.88
N GLU A 21 -7.65 4.74 -7.08
CA GLU A 21 -7.51 5.94 -6.27
C GLU A 21 -8.36 5.77 -5.02
N VAL A 22 -7.75 5.94 -3.86
CA VAL A 22 -8.46 5.84 -2.58
C VAL A 22 -8.39 7.17 -1.85
N GLU A 23 -9.40 7.47 -1.07
CA GLU A 23 -9.42 8.66 -0.24
C GLU A 23 -9.22 8.27 1.21
N VAL A 24 -8.27 8.93 1.88
CA VAL A 24 -7.94 8.65 3.28
C VAL A 24 -7.84 9.97 4.05
N PRO A 25 -8.03 9.94 5.36
CA PRO A 25 -7.90 11.15 6.18
C PRO A 25 -6.49 11.71 6.18
N PRO A 26 -6.32 13.03 6.33
CA PRO A 26 -4.99 13.61 6.55
C PRO A 26 -4.32 12.95 7.74
N GLY A 27 -3.01 12.73 7.64
CA GLY A 27 -2.26 12.06 8.70
C GLY A 27 -2.22 10.54 8.60
N THR A 28 -2.88 9.96 7.60
CA THR A 28 -2.81 8.52 7.39
C THR A 28 -1.38 8.12 7.05
N THR A 29 -0.90 7.06 7.70
CA THR A 29 0.43 6.52 7.44
C THR A 29 0.38 5.45 6.36
N VAL A 30 1.56 5.07 5.86
CA VAL A 30 1.69 3.97 4.89
C VAL A 30 1.04 2.70 5.45
N GLU A 31 1.36 2.33 6.69
CA GLU A 31 0.78 1.14 7.31
C GLU A 31 -0.73 1.26 7.45
N GLY A 32 -1.22 2.41 7.89
CA GLY A 32 -2.65 2.64 8.02
C GLY A 32 -3.38 2.47 6.70
N LEU A 33 -2.80 2.97 5.61
CA LEU A 33 -3.38 2.79 4.28
C LEU A 33 -3.42 1.31 3.90
N VAL A 34 -2.29 0.61 4.06
CA VAL A 34 -2.18 -0.79 3.64
C VAL A 34 -3.19 -1.66 4.39
N LEU A 35 -3.36 -1.42 5.69
CA LEU A 35 -4.36 -2.15 6.46
C LEU A 35 -5.78 -1.81 6.03
N SER A 36 -6.05 -0.55 5.70
CA SER A 36 -7.40 -0.10 5.34
C SER A 36 -7.88 -0.69 4.02
N ILE A 37 -6.97 -1.04 3.12
CA ILE A 37 -7.35 -1.64 1.83
C ILE A 37 -7.50 -3.16 1.89
N GLY A 38 -7.31 -3.76 3.06
CA GLY A 38 -7.58 -5.17 3.27
C GLY A 38 -6.37 -6.08 3.28
N VAL A 39 -5.16 -5.56 3.23
CA VAL A 39 -3.95 -6.38 3.35
C VAL A 39 -3.70 -6.65 4.82
N PRO A 40 -3.68 -7.93 5.26
CA PRO A 40 -3.48 -8.25 6.68
C PRO A 40 -2.12 -7.79 7.20
N ALA A 41 -2.08 -7.41 8.48
CA ALA A 41 -0.86 -6.90 9.09
C ALA A 41 0.27 -7.94 9.13
N ASP A 42 -0.07 -9.21 9.19
CA ASP A 42 0.91 -10.30 9.23
C ASP A 42 1.36 -10.78 7.86
N ARG A 43 0.82 -10.21 6.78
CA ARG A 43 1.19 -10.60 5.42
C ARG A 43 2.50 -9.92 5.02
N PRO A 44 3.56 -10.68 4.70
CA PRO A 44 4.81 -10.08 4.22
C PRO A 44 4.58 -9.30 2.93
N ARG A 45 5.12 -8.08 2.88
CA ARG A 45 4.92 -7.20 1.75
C ARG A 45 6.03 -6.18 1.64
N ILE A 46 6.22 -5.69 0.42
CA ILE A 46 7.08 -4.54 0.13
C ILE A 46 6.18 -3.40 -0.26
N VAL A 47 6.36 -2.24 0.35
CA VAL A 47 5.58 -1.06 0.04
C VAL A 47 6.53 0.04 -0.45
N THR A 48 6.18 0.63 -1.59
CA THR A 48 6.89 1.79 -2.10
C THR A 48 5.96 2.99 -2.11
N ARG A 49 6.56 4.16 -1.92
CA ARG A 49 5.87 5.45 -2.00
C ARG A 49 6.60 6.29 -3.01
N ASN A 50 5.90 6.65 -4.10
CA ASN A 50 6.49 7.41 -5.20
C ASN A 50 7.78 6.78 -5.74
N GLY A 51 7.80 5.46 -5.82
CA GLY A 51 8.92 4.70 -6.37
C GLY A 51 10.04 4.38 -5.40
N ALA A 52 9.97 4.82 -4.15
CA ALA A 52 11.00 4.57 -3.14
C ALA A 52 10.43 3.71 -2.01
N ALA A 53 11.29 2.88 -1.41
CA ALA A 53 10.88 2.05 -0.28
C ALA A 53 10.31 2.93 0.84
N ALA A 54 9.19 2.50 1.39
CA ALA A 54 8.48 3.27 2.41
C ALA A 54 8.48 2.53 3.75
N ALA A 55 8.69 3.28 4.83
CA ALA A 55 8.56 2.76 6.18
C ALA A 55 7.09 2.80 6.60
N PRO A 56 6.63 1.85 7.45
CA PRO A 56 5.23 1.80 7.87
C PRO A 56 4.70 3.08 8.50
N GLY A 57 5.55 3.79 9.24
CA GLY A 57 5.14 5.01 9.93
C GLY A 57 5.22 6.29 9.12
N GLU A 58 5.63 6.23 7.85
CA GLU A 58 5.67 7.43 7.03
C GLU A 58 4.28 8.00 6.81
N SER A 59 4.16 9.31 6.94
CA SER A 59 2.90 10.00 6.65
C SER A 59 2.74 10.21 5.16
N LEU A 60 1.55 9.95 4.66
CA LEU A 60 1.21 10.15 3.25
C LEU A 60 0.83 11.60 2.97
N ALA A 61 0.95 11.99 1.72
CA ALA A 61 0.57 13.31 1.25
C ALA A 61 -0.37 13.18 0.06
N GLU A 62 -1.13 14.23 -0.21
CA GLU A 62 -2.04 14.28 -1.34
C GLU A 62 -1.32 13.94 -2.64
N GLY A 63 -1.90 13.02 -3.41
CA GLY A 63 -1.35 12.65 -4.70
C GLY A 63 -0.24 11.60 -4.66
N ASP A 64 0.13 11.10 -3.49
CA ASP A 64 1.15 10.05 -3.38
C ASP A 64 0.73 8.79 -4.13
N LYS A 65 1.73 8.09 -4.68
CA LYS A 65 1.56 6.81 -5.35
C LYS A 65 2.16 5.73 -4.48
N VAL A 66 1.32 4.82 -4.01
CA VAL A 66 1.74 3.72 -3.13
C VAL A 66 1.56 2.41 -3.88
N ALA A 67 2.63 1.61 -3.94
CA ALA A 67 2.58 0.28 -4.53
C ALA A 67 2.85 -0.76 -3.45
N VAL A 68 2.04 -1.81 -3.44
CA VAL A 68 2.16 -2.91 -2.48
C VAL A 68 2.42 -4.18 -3.27
N SER A 69 3.51 -4.88 -2.95
CA SER A 69 3.86 -6.13 -3.61
C SER A 69 4.22 -7.20 -2.58
N PRO A 70 4.03 -8.49 -2.93
CA PRO A 70 4.42 -9.55 -2.03
C PRO A 70 5.94 -9.69 -1.98
N ILE A 71 6.43 -10.25 -0.88
CA ILE A 71 7.82 -10.66 -0.78
C ILE A 71 7.89 -12.09 -1.26
N TYR A 72 8.70 -12.32 -2.28
CA TYR A 72 8.97 -13.67 -2.75
C TYR A 72 10.20 -14.19 -2.02
N SER A 73 10.04 -15.28 -1.27
CA SER A 73 11.18 -15.98 -0.74
C SER A 73 11.92 -16.60 -1.93
N GLY A 74 13.16 -16.18 -2.14
CA GLY A 74 13.94 -16.56 -3.30
C GLY A 74 14.04 -18.07 -3.49
N GLY A 75 13.42 -18.53 -4.40
CA GLY A 75 13.43 -19.94 -4.74
C GLY A 75 12.92 -20.07 -6.15
#